data_137447d6fd70c271661a1c425bca2afd
#
_entry.id   137447d6fd70c271661a1c425bca2afd
#
_cell.length_a   1.000
_cell.length_b   1.000
_cell.length_c   1.000
_cell.angle_alpha   90.00
_cell.angle_beta   90.00
_cell.angle_gamma   90.00
#
_symmetry.space_group_name_H-M   'P 1'
#
loop_
_entity.id
_entity.type
_entity.pdbx_description
1 polymer ?
#
loop_
_entity_poly.entity_id
_entity_poly.type
_entity_poly.pdbx_seq_one_letter_code
_entity_poly.pdbx_strand_id
1 'polypeptide(L)'
;MVTPKIKVKVADVMTNEVVVVKADENVRKAATLMGKHGVGCVIVVDSHDKPIGIITARDFMSRVVAKGLNMDEVTCREVMSTPLMTIEPQAPLTVAINKMAKSGVGRLIVMGGGKLIGIITEKDVLKVAPALIEVSASRGEVEESYVREVQVGYCEVCGEWSDDLREVNGHFLCEECRGEYSTFE
;
A
#
# COMPACT_ATOMS: atom_id res chain seq x y z
N MET A 1 -18.12 -34.12 -8.65
CA MET A 1 -17.00 -33.94 -7.71
C MET A 1 -16.58 -32.49 -7.77
N VAL A 2 -16.83 -31.72 -6.71
CA VAL A 2 -16.38 -30.33 -6.64
C VAL A 2 -14.91 -30.35 -6.24
N THR A 3 -14.03 -30.10 -7.20
CA THR A 3 -12.60 -29.93 -6.91
C THR A 3 -12.40 -28.64 -6.13
N PRO A 4 -11.69 -28.66 -4.98
CA PRO A 4 -11.50 -27.47 -4.16
C PRO A 4 -10.74 -26.40 -4.97
N LYS A 5 -11.32 -25.20 -5.11
CA LYS A 5 -10.63 -24.02 -5.62
C LYS A 5 -9.53 -23.67 -4.60
N ILE A 6 -8.27 -23.84 -4.96
CA ILE A 6 -7.17 -23.33 -4.14
C ILE A 6 -7.21 -21.79 -4.28
N LYS A 7 -7.74 -21.14 -3.25
CA LYS A 7 -7.75 -19.66 -3.19
C LYS A 7 -6.48 -19.23 -2.44
N VAL A 8 -5.43 -18.84 -3.18
CA VAL A 8 -4.24 -18.21 -2.60
C VAL A 8 -4.62 -16.83 -2.09
N LYS A 9 -4.35 -16.56 -0.82
CA LYS A 9 -4.62 -15.27 -0.17
C LYS A 9 -3.36 -14.41 -0.18
N VAL A 10 -3.54 -13.12 0.03
CA VAL A 10 -2.44 -12.15 0.21
C VAL A 10 -1.51 -12.60 1.35
N ALA A 11 -2.07 -13.03 2.47
CA ALA A 11 -1.31 -13.52 3.64
C ALA A 11 -0.37 -14.69 3.35
N ASP A 12 -0.69 -15.52 2.34
CA ASP A 12 0.12 -16.69 1.98
C ASP A 12 1.39 -16.30 1.21
N VAL A 13 1.45 -15.07 0.68
CA VAL A 13 2.48 -14.62 -0.28
C VAL A 13 3.21 -13.36 0.20
N MET A 14 2.58 -12.53 1.03
CA MET A 14 3.12 -11.26 1.51
C MET A 14 4.42 -11.41 2.28
N THR A 15 5.20 -10.34 2.34
CA THR A 15 6.33 -10.19 3.27
C THR A 15 5.83 -9.55 4.56
N ASN A 16 6.03 -10.22 5.70
CA ASN A 16 5.58 -9.75 7.03
C ASN A 16 6.53 -8.70 7.63
N GLU A 17 7.83 -8.80 7.34
CA GLU A 17 8.83 -7.86 7.85
C GLU A 17 8.82 -6.60 7.00
N VAL A 18 8.29 -5.51 7.57
CA VAL A 18 8.20 -4.20 6.90
C VAL A 18 9.15 -3.23 7.58
N VAL A 19 9.99 -2.57 6.79
CA VAL A 19 10.89 -1.53 7.29
C VAL A 19 10.12 -0.22 7.39
N VAL A 20 10.13 0.38 8.59
CA VAL A 20 9.43 1.63 8.88
C VAL A 20 10.41 2.77 9.19
N VAL A 21 9.98 4.00 8.97
CA VAL A 21 10.69 5.24 9.32
C VAL A 21 9.68 6.26 9.84
N LYS A 22 10.06 7.09 10.81
CA LYS A 22 9.20 8.17 11.30
C LYS A 22 9.09 9.29 10.28
N ALA A 23 7.92 9.93 10.25
CA ALA A 23 7.62 10.99 9.28
C ALA A 23 8.49 12.24 9.43
N ASP A 24 8.93 12.54 10.63
CA ASP A 24 9.77 13.66 11.00
C ASP A 24 11.28 13.38 10.87
N GLU A 25 11.68 12.11 10.65
CA GLU A 25 13.07 11.80 10.32
C GLU A 25 13.43 12.28 8.90
N ASN A 26 14.71 12.56 8.69
CA ASN A 26 15.19 12.98 7.39
C ASN A 26 15.23 11.80 6.37
N VAL A 27 15.17 12.14 5.08
CA VAL A 27 15.11 11.11 4.03
C VAL A 27 16.40 10.30 3.91
N ARG A 28 17.56 10.81 4.39
CA ARG A 28 18.81 10.04 4.48
C ARG A 28 18.63 8.80 5.35
N LYS A 29 17.88 8.92 6.44
CA LYS A 29 17.55 7.78 7.32
C LYS A 29 16.77 6.72 6.56
N ALA A 30 15.76 7.13 5.80
CA ALA A 30 14.98 6.22 4.96
C ALA A 30 15.86 5.50 3.93
N ALA A 31 16.74 6.25 3.22
CA ALA A 31 17.66 5.66 2.25
C ALA A 31 18.63 4.66 2.90
N THR A 32 19.17 5.00 4.09
CA THR A 32 20.06 4.12 4.86
C THR A 32 19.34 2.82 5.26
N LEU A 33 18.09 2.92 5.72
CA LEU A 33 17.29 1.74 6.07
C LEU A 33 17.02 0.87 4.84
N MET A 34 16.64 1.46 3.71
CA MET A 34 16.45 0.73 2.46
C MET A 34 17.70 -0.03 2.04
N GLY A 35 18.87 0.62 2.07
CA GLY A 35 20.15 -0.01 1.74
C GLY A 35 20.53 -1.12 2.71
N LYS A 36 20.39 -0.86 4.02
CA LYS A 36 20.71 -1.83 5.09
C LYS A 36 19.88 -3.11 5.00
N HIS A 37 18.60 -2.99 4.70
CA HIS A 37 17.67 -4.12 4.64
C HIS A 37 17.47 -4.68 3.22
N GLY A 38 18.11 -4.11 2.20
CA GLY A 38 18.00 -4.56 0.81
C GLY A 38 16.57 -4.43 0.25
N VAL A 39 15.80 -3.42 0.72
CA VAL A 39 14.40 -3.22 0.33
C VAL A 39 14.22 -2.02 -0.59
N GLY A 40 13.26 -2.10 -1.50
CA GLY A 40 12.95 -1.03 -2.44
C GLY A 40 12.00 0.05 -1.93
N CYS A 41 11.58 -0.02 -0.66
CA CYS A 41 10.73 0.98 -0.02
C CYS A 41 10.79 0.89 1.51
N VAL A 42 10.35 1.97 2.18
CA VAL A 42 10.05 2.01 3.61
C VAL A 42 8.67 2.60 3.82
N ILE A 43 7.97 2.14 4.85
CA ILE A 43 6.69 2.72 5.26
C ILE A 43 6.95 3.87 6.21
N VAL A 44 6.32 4.99 5.94
CA VAL A 44 6.38 6.17 6.81
C VAL A 44 5.27 6.07 7.85
N VAL A 45 5.66 6.21 9.12
CA VAL A 45 4.72 6.18 10.25
C VAL A 45 4.73 7.52 10.99
N ASP A 46 3.61 7.84 11.63
CA ASP A 46 3.50 9.03 12.49
C ASP A 46 4.12 8.81 13.88
N SER A 47 3.92 9.76 14.80
CA SER A 47 4.38 9.68 16.20
C SER A 47 3.73 8.53 16.98
N HIS A 48 2.56 8.05 16.56
CA HIS A 48 1.79 6.96 17.18
C HIS A 48 1.99 5.61 16.48
N ASP A 49 3.02 5.48 15.62
CA ASP A 49 3.32 4.29 14.81
C ASP A 49 2.22 3.91 13.79
N LYS A 50 1.34 4.84 13.44
CA LYS A 50 0.36 4.61 12.38
C LYS A 50 0.98 4.82 11.00
N PRO A 51 0.78 3.91 10.04
CA PRO A 51 1.28 4.06 8.68
C PRO A 51 0.53 5.18 7.96
N ILE A 52 1.27 6.14 7.43
CA ILE A 52 0.72 7.34 6.79
C ILE A 52 1.23 7.58 5.39
N GLY A 53 2.27 6.88 4.97
CA GLY A 53 2.84 7.03 3.64
C GLY A 53 3.88 5.96 3.33
N ILE A 54 4.39 6.01 2.11
CA ILE A 54 5.45 5.12 1.63
C ILE A 54 6.50 5.95 0.89
N ILE A 55 7.77 5.60 1.07
CA ILE A 55 8.88 6.13 0.27
C ILE A 55 9.50 4.97 -0.50
N THR A 56 9.58 5.12 -1.80
CA THR A 56 10.18 4.16 -2.73
C THR A 56 11.47 4.72 -3.33
N ALA A 57 12.28 3.88 -3.97
CA ALA A 57 13.44 4.33 -4.73
C ALA A 57 13.06 5.36 -5.82
N ARG A 58 11.86 5.23 -6.43
CA ARG A 58 11.36 6.22 -7.40
C ARG A 58 11.13 7.58 -6.76
N ASP A 59 10.57 7.62 -5.54
CA ASP A 59 10.35 8.88 -4.81
C ASP A 59 11.68 9.59 -4.51
N PHE A 60 12.71 8.84 -4.09
CA PHE A 60 14.06 9.38 -3.94
C PHE A 60 14.58 10.01 -5.23
N MET A 61 14.49 9.28 -6.35
CA MET A 61 14.99 9.79 -7.62
C MET A 61 14.24 11.05 -8.08
N SER A 62 12.91 11.04 -8.02
CA SER A 62 12.08 12.10 -8.58
C SER A 62 11.89 13.31 -7.66
N ARG A 63 11.85 13.08 -6.33
CA ARG A 63 11.49 14.14 -5.37
C ARG A 63 12.70 14.69 -4.59
N VAL A 64 13.79 13.95 -4.54
CA VAL A 64 15.01 14.37 -3.83
C VAL A 64 16.15 14.63 -4.80
N VAL A 65 16.62 13.59 -5.50
CA VAL A 65 17.81 13.69 -6.36
C VAL A 65 17.57 14.64 -7.54
N ALA A 66 16.46 14.47 -8.28
CA ALA A 66 16.14 15.32 -9.44
C ALA A 66 15.92 16.80 -9.08
N LYS A 67 15.60 17.08 -7.81
CA LYS A 67 15.42 18.45 -7.30
C LYS A 67 16.67 19.01 -6.60
N GLY A 68 17.74 18.24 -6.48
CA GLY A 68 18.98 18.64 -5.79
C GLY A 68 18.79 18.94 -4.30
N LEU A 69 17.81 18.30 -3.65
CA LEU A 69 17.50 18.57 -2.25
C LEU A 69 18.54 17.94 -1.32
N ASN A 70 18.83 18.62 -0.21
CA ASN A 70 19.70 18.11 0.84
C ASN A 70 18.96 17.02 1.65
N MET A 71 19.45 15.79 1.59
CA MET A 71 18.83 14.63 2.25
C MET A 71 18.80 14.72 3.79
N ASP A 72 19.63 15.59 4.39
CA ASP A 72 19.69 15.77 5.84
C ASP A 72 18.67 16.79 6.35
N GLU A 73 18.13 17.63 5.46
CA GLU A 73 17.18 18.70 5.79
C GLU A 73 15.72 18.33 5.44
N VAL A 74 15.54 17.50 4.41
CA VAL A 74 14.22 17.09 3.93
C VAL A 74 13.68 15.93 4.76
N THR A 75 12.45 16.07 5.24
CA THR A 75 11.78 15.04 6.06
C THR A 75 11.15 13.94 5.19
N CYS A 76 10.93 12.77 5.81
CA CYS A 76 10.22 11.67 5.15
C CYS A 76 8.78 12.07 4.78
N ARG A 77 8.12 12.91 5.57
CA ARG A 77 6.78 13.44 5.31
C ARG A 77 6.70 14.22 4.00
N GLU A 78 7.72 15.02 3.68
CA GLU A 78 7.75 15.84 2.46
C GLU A 78 7.96 15.02 1.18
N VAL A 79 8.53 13.81 1.32
CA VAL A 79 8.89 12.95 0.18
C VAL A 79 7.94 11.78 -0.01
N MET A 80 7.24 11.35 1.05
CA MET A 80 6.37 10.18 0.99
C MET A 80 5.25 10.32 -0.04
N SER A 81 4.82 9.20 -0.57
CA SER A 81 3.57 9.06 -1.31
C SER A 81 2.45 8.70 -0.35
N THR A 82 1.35 9.43 -0.42
CA THR A 82 0.13 9.23 0.38
C THR A 82 -1.09 9.52 -0.51
N PRO A 83 -2.27 8.94 -0.24
CA PRO A 83 -2.56 7.93 0.77
C PRO A 83 -1.97 6.56 0.40
N LEU A 84 -1.90 5.67 1.40
CA LEU A 84 -1.40 4.31 1.20
C LEU A 84 -2.41 3.45 0.44
N MET A 85 -1.95 2.77 -0.59
CA MET A 85 -2.73 1.72 -1.25
C MET A 85 -2.65 0.45 -0.43
N THR A 86 -3.78 0.03 0.13
CA THR A 86 -3.84 -1.08 1.09
C THR A 86 -4.61 -2.28 0.57
N ILE A 87 -4.46 -3.42 1.24
CA ILE A 87 -5.24 -4.63 1.01
C ILE A 87 -5.33 -5.44 2.30
N GLU A 88 -6.41 -6.18 2.47
CA GLU A 88 -6.57 -7.09 3.61
C GLU A 88 -5.78 -8.39 3.42
N PRO A 89 -5.25 -9.01 4.49
CA PRO A 89 -4.47 -10.25 4.41
C PRO A 89 -5.30 -11.44 3.90
N GLN A 90 -6.61 -11.44 4.13
CA GLN A 90 -7.51 -12.51 3.69
C GLN A 90 -8.02 -12.34 2.26
N ALA A 91 -7.71 -11.21 1.62
CA ALA A 91 -8.11 -10.97 0.23
C ALA A 91 -7.48 -12.01 -0.71
N PRO A 92 -8.18 -12.45 -1.77
CA PRO A 92 -7.59 -13.28 -2.81
C PRO A 92 -6.40 -12.58 -3.48
N LEU A 93 -5.36 -13.34 -3.81
CA LEU A 93 -4.17 -12.80 -4.48
C LEU A 93 -4.50 -12.11 -5.82
N THR A 94 -5.50 -12.62 -6.54
CA THR A 94 -5.99 -12.04 -7.80
C THR A 94 -6.50 -10.60 -7.61
N VAL A 95 -7.09 -10.29 -6.45
CA VAL A 95 -7.55 -8.93 -6.11
C VAL A 95 -6.35 -8.01 -5.95
N ALA A 96 -5.28 -8.46 -5.26
CA ALA A 96 -4.04 -7.69 -5.13
C ALA A 96 -3.42 -7.38 -6.49
N ILE A 97 -3.34 -8.38 -7.38
CA ILE A 97 -2.81 -8.24 -8.74
C ILE A 97 -3.61 -7.20 -9.52
N ASN A 98 -4.93 -7.33 -9.54
CA ASN A 98 -5.82 -6.40 -10.24
C ASN A 98 -5.71 -4.97 -9.67
N LYS A 99 -5.62 -4.82 -8.34
CA LYS A 99 -5.46 -3.52 -7.69
C LYS A 99 -4.14 -2.87 -8.07
N MET A 100 -3.01 -3.60 -8.02
CA MET A 100 -1.71 -3.10 -8.47
C MET A 100 -1.76 -2.66 -9.94
N ALA A 101 -2.32 -3.49 -10.83
CA ALA A 101 -2.40 -3.19 -12.25
C ALA A 101 -3.27 -1.95 -12.55
N LYS A 102 -4.47 -1.85 -11.94
CA LYS A 102 -5.37 -0.70 -12.14
C LYS A 102 -4.80 0.62 -11.62
N SER A 103 -4.11 0.57 -10.47
CA SER A 103 -3.55 1.77 -9.82
C SER A 103 -2.14 2.13 -10.30
N GLY A 104 -1.51 1.32 -11.15
CA GLY A 104 -0.14 1.55 -11.63
C GLY A 104 0.92 1.49 -10.52
N VAL A 105 0.62 0.79 -9.41
CA VAL A 105 1.55 0.62 -8.27
C VAL A 105 2.06 -0.81 -8.21
N GLY A 106 3.35 -0.99 -7.99
CA GLY A 106 3.97 -2.32 -7.89
C GLY A 106 3.90 -2.96 -6.49
N ARG A 107 3.11 -2.38 -5.56
CA ARG A 107 3.01 -2.89 -4.18
C ARG A 107 1.77 -2.37 -3.47
N LEU A 108 1.28 -3.17 -2.50
CA LEU A 108 0.18 -2.79 -1.61
C LEU A 108 0.60 -3.05 -0.16
N ILE A 109 0.15 -2.18 0.73
CA ILE A 109 0.36 -2.32 2.16
C ILE A 109 -0.71 -3.26 2.71
N VAL A 110 -0.29 -4.29 3.44
CA VAL A 110 -1.23 -5.24 4.01
C VAL A 110 -1.65 -4.77 5.40
N MET A 111 -2.92 -4.42 5.52
CA MET A 111 -3.53 -3.94 6.76
C MET A 111 -4.53 -4.95 7.28
N GLY A 112 -4.55 -5.17 8.60
CA GLY A 112 -5.53 -6.03 9.25
C GLY A 112 -5.89 -5.51 10.63
N GLY A 113 -7.17 -5.29 10.91
CA GLY A 113 -7.63 -4.73 12.17
C GLY A 113 -7.02 -3.36 12.50
N GLY A 114 -6.84 -2.49 11.50
CA GLY A 114 -6.24 -1.16 11.65
C GLY A 114 -4.71 -1.18 11.89
N LYS A 115 -4.03 -2.34 11.73
CA LYS A 115 -2.59 -2.48 11.95
C LYS A 115 -1.87 -2.87 10.68
N LEU A 116 -0.63 -2.36 10.54
CA LEU A 116 0.29 -2.79 9.49
C LEU A 116 0.71 -4.23 9.77
N ILE A 117 0.43 -5.14 8.83
CA ILE A 117 0.75 -6.57 8.95
C ILE A 117 1.90 -6.96 8.02
N GLY A 118 1.98 -6.35 6.85
CA GLY A 118 2.97 -6.72 5.86
C GLY A 118 2.91 -5.84 4.62
N ILE A 119 3.60 -6.29 3.59
CA ILE A 119 3.60 -5.70 2.25
C ILE A 119 3.54 -6.82 1.21
N ILE A 120 2.77 -6.61 0.15
CA ILE A 120 2.80 -7.49 -1.02
C ILE A 120 3.27 -6.69 -2.24
N THR A 121 4.16 -7.27 -3.02
CA THR A 121 4.76 -6.64 -4.19
C THR A 121 4.58 -7.51 -5.45
N GLU A 122 4.75 -6.91 -6.63
CA GLU A 122 4.80 -7.66 -7.90
C GLU A 122 5.84 -8.79 -7.85
N LYS A 123 6.98 -8.57 -7.19
CA LYS A 123 8.01 -9.60 -7.02
C LYS A 123 7.50 -10.81 -6.23
N ASP A 124 6.65 -10.59 -5.22
CA ASP A 124 6.08 -11.68 -4.42
C ASP A 124 5.04 -12.45 -5.24
N VAL A 125 4.25 -11.76 -6.05
CA VAL A 125 3.32 -12.38 -7.01
C VAL A 125 4.09 -13.25 -8.02
N LEU A 126 5.19 -12.75 -8.58
CA LEU A 126 6.00 -13.49 -9.56
C LEU A 126 6.61 -14.76 -8.99
N LYS A 127 6.92 -14.84 -7.69
CA LYS A 127 7.43 -16.05 -7.03
C LYS A 127 6.42 -17.22 -7.09
N VAL A 128 5.12 -16.90 -7.02
CA VAL A 128 4.05 -17.91 -7.01
C VAL A 128 3.36 -18.07 -8.38
N ALA A 129 3.67 -17.20 -9.34
CA ALA A 129 3.07 -17.20 -10.66
C ALA A 129 3.14 -18.57 -11.39
N PRO A 130 4.26 -19.33 -11.38
CA PRO A 130 4.31 -20.64 -12.03
C PRO A 130 3.23 -21.59 -11.51
N ALA A 131 3.09 -21.70 -10.19
CA ALA A 131 2.07 -22.54 -9.57
C ALA A 131 0.63 -22.06 -9.87
N LEU A 132 0.42 -20.74 -9.97
CA LEU A 132 -0.89 -20.15 -10.34
C LEU A 132 -1.25 -20.45 -11.79
N ILE A 133 -0.29 -20.43 -12.72
CA ILE A 133 -0.51 -20.72 -14.13
C ILE A 133 -0.91 -22.20 -14.31
N GLU A 134 -0.24 -23.12 -13.63
CA GLU A 134 -0.58 -24.55 -13.67
C GLU A 134 -2.01 -24.80 -13.16
N VAL A 135 -2.42 -24.10 -12.12
CA VAL A 135 -3.78 -24.22 -11.55
C VAL A 135 -4.83 -23.55 -12.43
N SER A 136 -4.52 -22.41 -13.06
CA SER A 136 -5.48 -21.67 -13.90
C SER A 136 -5.63 -22.24 -15.29
N ALA A 137 -4.61 -22.91 -15.83
CA ALA A 137 -4.71 -23.65 -17.12
C ALA A 137 -5.75 -24.78 -17.08
N SER A 138 -6.12 -25.24 -15.87
CA SER A 138 -7.15 -26.25 -15.66
C SER A 138 -8.55 -25.67 -15.37
N ARG A 139 -8.71 -24.33 -15.25
CA ARG A 139 -10.00 -23.71 -14.84
C ARG A 139 -10.12 -22.24 -15.29
N GLY A 140 -10.99 -22.00 -16.26
CA GLY A 140 -11.45 -20.64 -16.55
C GLY A 140 -12.46 -20.18 -15.53
N GLU A 141 -12.12 -19.18 -14.70
CA GLU A 141 -13.03 -18.18 -14.08
C GLU A 141 -12.29 -17.37 -13.01
N VAL A 142 -12.24 -16.07 -13.21
CA VAL A 142 -11.74 -15.07 -12.24
C VAL A 142 -12.98 -14.40 -11.62
N GLU A 143 -13.19 -14.56 -10.31
CA GLU A 143 -14.24 -13.83 -9.60
C GLU A 143 -13.83 -12.36 -9.39
N GLU A 144 -14.61 -11.44 -9.96
CA GLU A 144 -14.40 -9.97 -9.94
C GLU A 144 -14.91 -9.26 -8.66
N SER A 145 -15.36 -9.98 -7.64
CA SER A 145 -16.30 -9.44 -6.63
C SER A 145 -15.69 -8.93 -5.31
N TYR A 146 -14.38 -8.63 -5.21
CA TYR A 146 -13.83 -8.15 -3.95
C TYR A 146 -12.89 -6.95 -4.13
N VAL A 147 -13.46 -5.79 -4.44
CA VAL A 147 -12.71 -4.52 -4.41
C VAL A 147 -13.45 -3.52 -3.53
N ARG A 148 -13.20 -3.53 -2.23
CA ARG A 148 -13.31 -2.30 -1.45
C ARG A 148 -12.01 -1.51 -1.70
N GLU A 149 -12.11 -0.43 -2.44
CA GLU A 149 -11.02 0.53 -2.58
C GLU A 149 -10.90 1.33 -1.27
N VAL A 150 -10.21 0.72 -0.31
CA VAL A 150 -9.94 1.35 0.98
C VAL A 150 -8.51 1.84 0.97
N GLN A 151 -8.31 3.09 1.29
CA GLN A 151 -7.00 3.71 1.44
C GLN A 151 -6.80 4.14 2.89
N VAL A 152 -5.54 4.26 3.30
CA VAL A 152 -5.16 4.59 4.67
C VAL A 152 -4.34 5.86 4.68
N GLY A 153 -4.66 6.78 5.57
CA GLY A 153 -3.95 8.05 5.68
C GLY A 153 -4.72 9.08 6.49
N TYR A 154 -4.35 10.35 6.34
CA TYR A 154 -5.10 11.45 6.93
C TYR A 154 -6.21 11.90 5.97
N CYS A 155 -7.41 12.11 6.51
CA CYS A 155 -8.52 12.70 5.79
C CYS A 155 -8.16 14.14 5.36
N GLU A 156 -8.41 14.50 4.11
CA GLU A 156 -8.08 15.84 3.59
C GLU A 156 -8.99 16.95 4.13
N VAL A 157 -10.12 16.60 4.76
CA VAL A 157 -11.06 17.55 5.33
C VAL A 157 -10.83 17.73 6.83
N CYS A 158 -10.89 16.68 7.64
CA CYS A 158 -10.76 16.82 9.10
C CYS A 158 -9.31 16.67 9.61
N GLY A 159 -8.39 16.18 8.78
CA GLY A 159 -7.01 15.95 9.19
C GLY A 159 -6.80 14.73 10.10
N GLU A 160 -7.87 14.00 10.44
CA GLU A 160 -7.77 12.78 11.25
C GLU A 160 -7.29 11.60 10.43
N TRP A 161 -6.53 10.71 11.08
CA TRP A 161 -6.06 9.47 10.46
C TRP A 161 -7.20 8.47 10.32
N SER A 162 -7.30 7.85 9.13
CA SER A 162 -8.33 6.87 8.83
C SER A 162 -7.73 5.67 8.08
N ASP A 163 -8.23 4.49 8.35
CA ASP A 163 -7.95 3.24 7.64
C ASP A 163 -9.03 2.90 6.60
N ASP A 164 -10.01 3.79 6.41
CA ASP A 164 -11.06 3.71 5.37
C ASP A 164 -11.22 5.07 4.66
N LEU A 165 -10.15 5.53 4.00
CA LEU A 165 -10.26 6.69 3.11
C LEU A 165 -10.82 6.26 1.76
N ARG A 166 -11.72 7.10 1.20
CA ARG A 166 -12.21 6.95 -0.17
C ARG A 166 -12.11 8.26 -0.93
N GLU A 167 -11.86 8.14 -2.22
CA GLU A 167 -11.87 9.28 -3.11
C GLU A 167 -13.31 9.72 -3.37
N VAL A 168 -13.59 11.00 -3.07
CA VAL A 168 -14.86 11.67 -3.38
C VAL A 168 -14.50 13.01 -4.01
N ASN A 169 -14.89 13.21 -5.27
CA ASN A 169 -14.62 14.44 -6.03
C ASN A 169 -13.12 14.86 -6.04
N GLY A 170 -12.20 13.87 -6.09
CA GLY A 170 -10.76 14.12 -6.11
C GLY A 170 -10.11 14.29 -4.73
N HIS A 171 -10.87 14.18 -3.64
CA HIS A 171 -10.40 14.26 -2.25
C HIS A 171 -10.53 12.92 -1.53
N PHE A 172 -9.55 12.60 -0.69
CA PHE A 172 -9.55 11.39 0.13
C PHE A 172 -10.16 11.66 1.50
N LEU A 173 -11.37 11.14 1.72
CA LEU A 173 -12.20 11.44 2.90
C LEU A 173 -12.42 10.21 3.77
N CYS A 174 -12.40 10.40 5.10
CA CYS A 174 -12.81 9.39 6.08
C CYS A 174 -14.34 9.16 6.03
N GLU A 175 -14.81 8.13 6.71
CA GLU A 175 -16.23 7.74 6.70
C GLU A 175 -17.15 8.89 7.17
N GLU A 176 -16.78 9.60 8.23
CA GLU A 176 -17.55 10.72 8.76
C GLU A 176 -17.64 11.88 7.76
N CYS A 177 -16.49 12.31 7.22
CA CYS A 177 -16.47 13.41 6.26
C CYS A 177 -17.17 13.08 4.94
N ARG A 178 -17.19 11.81 4.50
CA ARG A 178 -17.96 11.41 3.31
C ARG A 178 -19.46 11.61 3.47
N GLY A 179 -19.98 11.35 4.68
CA GLY A 179 -21.40 11.55 5.00
C GLY A 179 -21.83 13.02 4.86
N GLU A 180 -20.96 13.94 5.24
CA GLU A 180 -21.22 15.37 5.15
C GLU A 180 -21.01 15.92 3.74
N TYR A 181 -20.01 15.41 3.00
CA TYR A 181 -19.68 15.89 1.63
C TYR A 181 -20.72 15.49 0.58
N SER A 182 -21.46 14.40 0.79
CA SER A 182 -22.54 13.97 -0.11
C SER A 182 -23.83 14.80 0.02
N THR A 183 -23.90 15.74 0.95
CA THR A 183 -25.05 16.62 1.16
C THR A 183 -24.92 18.00 0.51
N PHE A 184 -23.84 18.26 -0.23
CA PHE A 184 -23.58 19.55 -0.90
C PHE A 184 -23.74 19.49 -2.44
N GLU A 185 -24.68 18.68 -2.96
CA GLU A 185 -25.21 18.83 -4.33
C GLU A 185 -26.54 19.57 -4.35
#